data_066b551eba6e275475259e36712a02e7
#
_entry.id   066b551eba6e275475259e36712a02e7
#
_cell.length_a   1.000
_cell.length_b   1.000
_cell.length_c   1.000
_cell.angle_alpha   90.00
_cell.angle_beta   90.00
_cell.angle_gamma   90.00
#
_symmetry.space_group_name_H-M   'P 1'
#
loop_
_entity.id
_entity.type
_entity.pdbx_description
1 polymer ?
#
loop_
_entity_poly.entity_id
_entity_poly.type
_entity_poly.pdbx_seq_one_letter_code
_entity_poly.pdbx_strand_id
1 'polypeptide(L)'
;ANFLVCSPSVATILESIPGYAAQTDGDQAEFAMGVQKVGQLNGRYKVYKNPYLTENTILVGFRGGQFLESGAVYAPYVPLIMTPLVYDPATFTPRKGIMTRYAKKMIRPEFYGKVFVSDLDAI
;
A
#
# COMPACT_ATOMS: atom_id res chain seq x y z
N ALA A 1 -1.21 3.35 16.79
CA ALA A 1 -1.22 2.74 15.46
C ALA A 1 -2.51 1.96 15.22
N ASN A 2 -3.02 1.99 14.00
CA ASN A 2 -4.25 1.28 13.67
C ASN A 2 -4.15 0.45 12.38
N PHE A 3 -3.03 0.50 11.68
CA PHE A 3 -2.81 -0.35 10.52
C PHE A 3 -1.36 -0.83 10.44
N LEU A 4 -1.18 -1.96 9.75
CA LEU A 4 0.11 -2.55 9.43
C LEU A 4 0.18 -2.83 7.94
N VAL A 5 1.32 -2.53 7.33
CA VAL A 5 1.61 -2.95 5.95
C VAL A 5 2.86 -3.82 5.99
N CYS A 6 2.78 -5.00 5.42
CA CYS A 6 3.89 -5.96 5.47
C CYS A 6 4.14 -6.60 4.11
N SER A 7 5.33 -7.18 3.95
CA SER A 7 5.67 -7.97 2.77
C SER A 7 4.94 -9.33 2.81
N PRO A 8 4.80 -10.02 1.68
CA PRO A 8 4.08 -11.31 1.66
C PRO A 8 4.67 -12.37 2.58
N SER A 9 5.99 -12.45 2.71
CA SER A 9 6.65 -13.42 3.58
C SER A 9 6.33 -13.17 5.06
N VAL A 10 6.35 -11.90 5.47
CA VAL A 10 6.00 -11.51 6.82
C VAL A 10 4.51 -11.73 7.09
N ALA A 11 3.65 -11.49 6.10
CA ALA A 11 2.22 -11.72 6.24
C ALA A 11 1.90 -13.18 6.54
N THR A 12 2.61 -14.12 5.90
CA THR A 12 2.46 -15.55 6.15
C THR A 12 2.78 -15.89 7.60
N ILE A 13 3.81 -15.29 8.15
CA ILE A 13 4.18 -15.52 9.55
C ILE A 13 3.17 -14.91 10.51
N LEU A 14 2.67 -13.72 10.22
CA LEU A 14 1.65 -13.06 11.04
C LEU A 14 0.35 -13.86 11.10
N GLU A 15 0.01 -14.56 10.04
CA GLU A 15 -1.19 -15.42 10.00
C GLU A 15 -1.11 -16.59 10.97
N SER A 16 0.09 -16.99 11.38
CA SER A 16 0.29 -18.09 12.35
C SER A 16 0.15 -17.62 13.81
N ILE A 17 0.07 -16.33 14.07
CA ILE A 17 0.00 -15.79 15.44
C ILE A 17 -1.42 -15.95 15.99
N PRO A 18 -1.58 -16.47 17.24
CA PRO A 18 -2.86 -16.45 17.91
C PRO A 18 -3.40 -15.02 18.05
N GLY A 19 -4.67 -14.80 17.75
CA GLY A 19 -5.29 -13.49 17.76
C GLY A 19 -5.38 -12.83 16.38
N TYR A 20 -4.78 -13.42 15.36
CA TYR A 20 -4.99 -12.99 13.98
C TYR A 20 -6.34 -13.49 13.48
N ALA A 21 -7.15 -12.60 12.94
CA ALA A 21 -8.44 -12.93 12.35
C ALA A 21 -8.39 -12.60 10.85
N ALA A 22 -8.48 -13.63 10.02
CA ALA A 22 -8.52 -13.45 8.59
C ALA A 22 -9.83 -12.79 8.17
N GLN A 23 -9.76 -11.94 7.16
CA GLN A 23 -10.95 -11.34 6.58
C GLN A 23 -11.68 -12.38 5.73
N THR A 24 -12.91 -12.70 6.12
CA THR A 24 -13.72 -13.68 5.42
C THR A 24 -14.60 -13.07 4.34
N ASP A 25 -14.84 -11.77 4.42
CA ASP A 25 -15.61 -11.07 3.41
C ASP A 25 -14.67 -10.76 2.24
N GLY A 26 -14.84 -11.51 1.17
CA GLY A 26 -14.02 -11.38 -0.03
C GLY A 26 -14.34 -10.12 -0.82
N ASP A 27 -14.05 -8.97 -0.28
CA ASP A 27 -14.18 -7.71 -1.00
C ASP A 27 -13.03 -7.59 -2.00
N GLN A 28 -13.27 -8.04 -3.22
CA GLN A 28 -12.26 -8.10 -4.27
C GLN A 28 -11.85 -6.72 -4.79
N ALA A 29 -12.57 -5.67 -4.42
CA ALA A 29 -12.24 -4.32 -4.85
C ALA A 29 -10.89 -3.83 -4.29
N GLU A 30 -10.43 -4.42 -3.19
CA GLU A 30 -9.15 -4.07 -2.58
C GLU A 30 -7.93 -4.66 -3.28
N PHE A 31 -8.13 -5.53 -4.26
CA PHE A 31 -7.05 -6.16 -5.02
C PHE A 31 -6.49 -5.30 -6.15
N ALA A 32 -7.09 -4.16 -6.42
CA ALA A 32 -6.84 -3.41 -7.65
C ALA A 32 -5.39 -2.97 -7.86
N MET A 33 -4.59 -2.83 -6.81
CA MET A 33 -3.20 -2.37 -6.89
C MET A 33 -2.18 -3.38 -6.35
N GLY A 34 -2.59 -4.62 -6.21
CA GLY A 34 -1.73 -5.65 -5.65
C GLY A 34 -1.55 -5.58 -4.14
N VAL A 35 -2.16 -4.61 -3.49
CA VAL A 35 -2.16 -4.47 -2.04
C VAL A 35 -3.49 -5.01 -1.51
N GLN A 36 -3.41 -5.97 -0.60
CA GLN A 36 -4.58 -6.62 -0.04
C GLN A 36 -4.71 -6.36 1.44
N LYS A 37 -5.93 -6.20 1.90
CA LYS A 37 -6.24 -6.30 3.32
C LYS A 37 -6.43 -7.77 3.66
N VAL A 38 -5.53 -8.32 4.49
CA VAL A 38 -5.49 -9.76 4.76
C VAL A 38 -6.28 -10.12 6.02
N GLY A 39 -6.38 -9.20 6.98
CA GLY A 39 -7.11 -9.47 8.21
C GLY A 39 -6.83 -8.44 9.30
N GLN A 40 -7.06 -8.85 10.54
CA GLN A 40 -6.84 -8.01 11.71
C GLN A 40 -6.00 -8.75 12.73
N LEU A 41 -5.07 -8.03 13.35
CA LEU A 41 -4.26 -8.55 14.44
C LEU A 41 -4.80 -8.00 15.76
N ASN A 42 -5.21 -8.89 16.67
CA ASN A 42 -5.78 -8.57 17.99
C ASN A 42 -6.99 -7.62 17.95
N GLY A 43 -7.69 -7.55 16.81
CA GLY A 43 -8.83 -6.65 16.66
C GLY A 43 -8.50 -5.16 16.63
N ARG A 44 -7.21 -4.79 16.70
CA ARG A 44 -6.77 -3.39 16.76
C ARG A 44 -6.13 -2.91 15.46
N TYR A 45 -5.37 -3.77 14.80
CA TYR A 45 -4.59 -3.42 13.64
C TYR A 45 -5.18 -4.06 12.39
N LYS A 46 -5.40 -3.25 11.36
CA LYS A 46 -5.73 -3.77 10.03
C LYS A 46 -4.43 -4.12 9.33
N VAL A 47 -4.31 -5.34 8.83
CA VAL A 47 -3.10 -5.84 8.20
C VAL A 47 -3.28 -5.81 6.69
N TYR A 48 -2.34 -5.16 6.01
CA TYR A 48 -2.29 -5.08 4.55
C TYR A 48 -1.04 -5.78 4.04
N LYS A 49 -1.19 -6.51 2.96
CA LYS A 49 -0.11 -7.23 2.29
C LYS A 49 0.28 -6.46 1.03
N ASN A 50 1.53 -6.04 0.96
CA ASN A 50 2.05 -5.27 -0.17
C ASN A 50 3.27 -5.98 -0.76
N PRO A 51 3.17 -6.55 -1.97
CA PRO A 51 4.30 -7.23 -2.60
C PRO A 51 5.42 -6.29 -3.04
N TYR A 52 5.15 -4.99 -3.13
CA TYR A 52 6.14 -3.99 -3.54
C TYR A 52 6.97 -3.44 -2.39
N LEU A 53 6.65 -3.82 -1.16
CA LEU A 53 7.38 -3.38 0.00
C LEU A 53 8.71 -4.13 0.11
N THR A 54 9.74 -3.47 0.65
CA THR A 54 11.02 -4.10 0.94
C THR A 54 10.82 -5.33 1.83
N GLU A 55 11.48 -6.42 1.51
CA GLU A 55 11.36 -7.65 2.28
C GLU A 55 11.76 -7.47 3.73
N ASN A 56 11.16 -8.26 4.60
CA ASN A 56 11.41 -8.26 6.04
C ASN A 56 11.11 -6.94 6.74
N THR A 57 10.20 -6.15 6.17
CA THR A 57 9.83 -4.86 6.73
C THR A 57 8.33 -4.81 7.01
N ILE A 58 7.98 -4.29 8.17
CA ILE A 58 6.60 -3.98 8.54
C ILE A 58 6.50 -2.48 8.73
N LEU A 59 5.56 -1.85 8.05
CA LEU A 59 5.23 -0.45 8.27
C LEU A 59 4.03 -0.37 9.20
N VAL A 60 4.20 0.29 10.33
CA VAL A 60 3.16 0.51 11.33
C VAL A 60 2.74 1.95 11.27
N GLY A 61 1.45 2.23 11.23
CA GLY A 61 1.01 3.60 11.11
C GLY A 61 -0.33 3.86 11.78
N PHE A 62 -0.63 5.14 11.87
CA PHE A 62 -1.89 5.66 12.38
C PHE A 62 -2.53 6.57 11.36
N ARG A 63 -3.83 6.39 11.16
CA ARG A 63 -4.66 7.27 10.34
C ARG A 63 -5.94 7.58 11.09
N GLY A 64 -6.17 8.86 11.35
CA GLY A 64 -7.41 9.33 11.93
C GLY A 64 -8.48 9.64 10.90
N GLY A 65 -9.66 10.01 11.38
CA GLY A 65 -10.79 10.35 10.52
C GLY A 65 -10.77 11.78 9.97
N GLN A 66 -9.89 12.63 10.48
CA GLN A 66 -9.82 14.03 10.09
C GLN A 66 -8.50 14.35 9.40
N PHE A 67 -8.46 15.42 8.61
CA PHE A 67 -7.25 15.85 7.92
C PHE A 67 -6.10 16.14 8.89
N LEU A 68 -6.40 16.72 10.05
CA LEU A 68 -5.38 17.04 11.05
C LEU A 68 -4.74 15.81 11.69
N GLU A 69 -5.37 14.65 11.57
CA GLU A 69 -4.89 13.38 12.09
C GLU A 69 -4.19 12.54 11.02
N SER A 70 -3.84 13.15 9.90
CA SER A 70 -3.15 12.46 8.80
C SER A 70 -1.66 12.64 8.90
N GLY A 71 -0.90 11.56 8.81
CA GLY A 71 0.56 11.58 8.85
C GLY A 71 1.18 11.87 7.49
N ALA A 72 0.56 11.44 6.41
CA ALA A 72 1.03 11.64 5.06
C ALA A 72 -0.13 12.00 4.14
N VAL A 73 0.17 12.76 3.10
CA VAL A 73 -0.83 13.22 2.14
C VAL A 73 -0.40 12.84 0.73
N TYR A 74 -1.33 12.29 -0.02
CA TYR A 74 -1.23 12.08 -1.45
C TYR A 74 -2.26 12.98 -2.13
N ALA A 75 -1.79 13.93 -2.94
CA ALA A 75 -2.62 14.94 -3.56
C ALA A 75 -2.47 14.88 -5.09
N PRO A 76 -3.30 14.10 -5.78
CA PRO A 76 -3.33 14.11 -7.24
C PRO A 76 -4.05 15.36 -7.73
N TYR A 77 -3.38 16.17 -8.55
CA TYR A 77 -4.02 17.35 -9.13
C TYR A 77 -4.29 17.20 -10.64
N VAL A 78 -3.65 16.24 -11.30
CA VAL A 78 -4.00 15.83 -12.65
C VAL A 78 -4.33 14.34 -12.59
N PRO A 79 -5.58 13.94 -12.91
CA PRO A 79 -5.95 12.54 -12.92
C PRO A 79 -5.24 11.79 -14.04
N LEU A 80 -5.38 10.47 -14.05
CA LEU A 80 -4.82 9.66 -15.11
C LEU A 80 -5.48 10.04 -16.45
N ILE A 81 -4.69 10.62 -17.35
CA ILE A 81 -5.13 11.10 -18.65
C ILE A 81 -4.43 10.29 -19.73
N MET A 82 -5.20 9.89 -20.73
CA MET A 82 -4.67 9.20 -21.90
C MET A 82 -4.65 10.17 -23.07
N THR A 83 -3.50 10.27 -23.76
CA THR A 83 -3.40 11.12 -24.96
C THR A 83 -4.07 10.44 -26.15
N PRO A 84 -4.59 11.21 -27.11
CA PRO A 84 -5.11 10.62 -28.34
C PRO A 84 -3.97 9.96 -29.14
N LEU A 85 -4.35 9.10 -30.07
CA LEU A 85 -3.39 8.45 -30.95
C LEU A 85 -2.75 9.49 -31.87
N VAL A 86 -1.42 9.58 -31.82
CA VAL A 86 -0.63 10.52 -32.62
C VAL A 86 0.39 9.72 -33.43
N TYR A 87 0.54 10.09 -34.71
CA TYR A 87 1.56 9.48 -35.58
C TYR A 87 2.82 10.32 -35.57
N ASP A 88 3.95 9.67 -35.42
CA ASP A 88 5.25 10.33 -35.54
C ASP A 88 5.50 10.72 -37.01
N PRO A 89 5.70 12.01 -37.34
CA PRO A 89 5.88 12.44 -38.70
C PRO A 89 7.17 11.92 -39.36
N ALA A 90 8.17 11.54 -38.56
CA ALA A 90 9.45 11.02 -39.08
C ALA A 90 9.38 9.54 -39.43
N THR A 91 8.67 8.72 -38.65
CA THR A 91 8.64 7.26 -38.78
C THR A 91 7.26 6.69 -39.04
N PHE A 92 6.19 7.54 -38.99
CA PHE A 92 4.79 7.14 -39.10
C PHE A 92 4.37 6.08 -38.07
N THR A 93 5.10 6.01 -36.94
CA THR A 93 4.80 5.09 -35.86
C THR A 93 3.68 5.65 -34.99
N PRO A 94 2.62 4.88 -34.70
CA PRO A 94 1.57 5.34 -33.80
C PRO A 94 2.10 5.42 -32.35
N ARG A 95 1.77 6.51 -31.68
CA ARG A 95 2.16 6.76 -30.30
C ARG A 95 0.95 7.12 -29.45
N LYS A 96 0.91 6.61 -28.25
CA LYS A 96 -0.12 6.92 -27.28
C LYS A 96 0.53 6.99 -25.89
N GLY A 97 0.19 8.02 -25.12
CA GLY A 97 0.78 8.24 -23.83
C GLY A 97 -0.25 8.29 -22.73
N ILE A 98 0.19 7.96 -21.52
CA ILE A 98 -0.59 8.08 -20.29
C ILE A 98 0.15 9.05 -19.38
N MET A 99 -0.58 10.00 -18.81
CA MET A 99 0.01 11.04 -17.97
C MET A 99 -0.80 11.20 -16.70
N THR A 100 -0.09 11.39 -15.59
CA THR A 100 -0.69 11.82 -14.34
C THR A 100 0.29 12.74 -13.62
N ARG A 101 -0.24 13.62 -12.78
CA ARG A 101 0.57 14.48 -11.91
C ARG A 101 0.01 14.43 -10.51
N TYR A 102 0.89 14.26 -9.56
CA TYR A 102 0.51 14.17 -8.15
C TYR A 102 1.63 14.75 -7.27
N ALA A 103 1.26 15.10 -6.06
CA ALA A 103 2.20 15.46 -5.02
C ALA A 103 1.99 14.55 -3.81
N LYS A 104 3.06 14.27 -3.11
CA LYS A 104 3.02 13.49 -1.88
C LYS A 104 3.95 14.13 -0.85
N LYS A 105 3.53 14.13 0.40
CA LYS A 105 4.34 14.70 1.48
C LYS A 105 4.02 14.01 2.79
N MET A 106 5.05 13.75 3.58
CA MET A 106 4.89 13.29 4.95
C MET A 106 4.86 14.51 5.87
N ILE A 107 3.71 14.73 6.51
CA ILE A 107 3.49 15.89 7.37
C ILE A 107 3.91 15.57 8.80
N ARG A 108 3.55 14.39 9.29
CA ARG A 108 3.82 13.95 10.66
C ARG A 108 4.49 12.58 10.65
N PRO A 109 5.82 12.52 10.55
CA PRO A 109 6.52 11.23 10.52
C PRO A 109 6.39 10.44 11.82
N GLU A 110 6.07 11.08 12.94
CA GLU A 110 5.86 10.42 14.22
C GLU A 110 4.65 9.47 14.25
N PHE A 111 3.76 9.57 13.27
CA PHE A 111 2.61 8.66 13.14
C PHE A 111 3.00 7.31 12.53
N TYR A 112 4.21 7.18 12.02
CA TYR A 112 4.66 5.98 11.31
C TYR A 112 5.90 5.41 11.97
N GLY A 113 6.01 4.09 11.94
CA GLY A 113 7.18 3.37 12.39
C GLY A 113 7.46 2.19 11.47
N LYS A 114 8.73 1.80 11.43
CA LYS A 114 9.16 0.60 10.70
C LYS A 114 9.64 -0.45 11.68
N VAL A 115 9.29 -1.69 11.41
CA VAL A 115 9.79 -2.84 12.14
C VAL A 115 10.55 -3.72 11.15
N PHE A 116 11.79 -4.04 11.46
CA PHE A 116 12.60 -4.96 10.67
C PHE A 116 12.53 -6.34 11.30
N VAL A 117 12.18 -7.33 10.50
CA VAL A 117 12.06 -8.71 10.94
C VAL A 117 13.26 -9.48 10.39
N SER A 118 13.92 -10.24 11.25
CA SER A 118 15.07 -11.06 10.87
C SER A 118 14.79 -12.53 11.17
N ASP A 119 15.65 -13.40 10.62
CA ASP A 119 15.62 -14.85 10.86
C ASP A 119 14.27 -15.50 10.49
N LEU A 120 13.68 -15.07 9.36
CA LEU A 120 12.43 -15.64 8.89
C LEU A 120 12.53 -17.13 8.54
N ASP A 121 13.71 -17.58 8.17
CA ASP A 121 13.98 -18.98 7.81
C ASP A 121 14.15 -19.88 9.03
N ALA A 122 14.19 -19.34 10.22
CA ALA A 122 14.38 -20.07 11.46
C ALA A 122 13.09 -20.66 12.03
N ILE A 123 11.96 -20.46 11.36
CA ILE A 123 10.64 -20.93 11.80
C ILE A 123 10.34 -22.32 11.26
#